data_960e72f25915c0f31a85de895a26e1c5
#
_entry.id   960e72f25915c0f31a85de895a26e1c5
#
_cell.length_a   1.000
_cell.length_b   1.000
_cell.length_c   1.000
_cell.angle_alpha   90.00
_cell.angle_beta   90.00
_cell.angle_gamma   90.00
#
_symmetry.space_group_name_H-M   'P 1'
#
loop_
_entity.id
_entity.type
_entity.pdbx_description
1 polymer ?
#
loop_
_entity_poly.entity_id
_entity_poly.type
_entity_poly.pdbx_seq_one_letter_code
_entity_poly.pdbx_strand_id
1 'polypeptide(L)'
;MSLSVRGINNFRKRRMIFTWCQKQKADLIFLQETHSKKDSERQWKNEWGGDMIMSHGSSNLCRVAILFKQGFDCTFLSKFENPLGRYLILKAEIKDKLYVLINIYAPNKDKDIITFPNNLRTILQNENLGDEEDIIIGGDFNCPPNPSPDKKGGTMLPRKSVIETIDCL
;
A
#
# COMPACT_ATOMS: atom_id res chain seq x y z
N MET A 1 9.96 2.57 0.30
CA MET A 1 9.69 3.17 -1.03
C MET A 1 8.26 2.87 -1.43
N SER A 2 7.57 3.78 -2.15
CA SER A 2 6.18 3.57 -2.63
C SER A 2 6.10 3.84 -4.14
N LEU A 3 5.31 3.03 -4.88
CA LEU A 3 5.21 3.09 -6.34
C LEU A 3 3.85 2.60 -6.85
N SER A 4 3.10 3.43 -7.56
CA SER A 4 1.90 3.04 -8.31
C SER A 4 2.30 2.47 -9.68
N VAL A 5 1.98 1.19 -9.92
CA VAL A 5 2.54 0.44 -11.08
C VAL A 5 1.57 0.25 -12.23
N ARG A 6 0.32 0.68 -12.11
CA ARG A 6 -0.72 0.62 -13.18
C ARG A 6 -0.79 -0.74 -13.87
N GLY A 7 -0.95 -1.79 -13.06
CA GLY A 7 -1.04 -3.18 -13.51
C GLY A 7 0.28 -3.78 -13.96
N ILE A 8 0.66 -4.91 -13.35
CA ILE A 8 1.88 -5.66 -13.68
C ILE A 8 1.60 -7.14 -13.99
N ASN A 9 0.40 -7.45 -14.48
CA ASN A 9 0.07 -8.79 -14.96
C ASN A 9 0.92 -9.20 -16.19
N ASN A 10 1.31 -8.24 -17.01
CA ASN A 10 2.22 -8.50 -18.12
C ASN A 10 3.61 -8.87 -17.56
N PHE A 11 4.11 -10.06 -17.91
CA PHE A 11 5.38 -10.60 -17.43
C PHE A 11 6.57 -9.66 -17.69
N ARG A 12 6.67 -9.10 -18.90
CA ARG A 12 7.79 -8.20 -19.26
C ARG A 12 7.79 -6.94 -18.39
N LYS A 13 6.62 -6.31 -18.24
CA LYS A 13 6.47 -5.12 -17.39
C LYS A 13 6.78 -5.45 -15.93
N ARG A 14 6.26 -6.56 -15.41
CA ARG A 14 6.50 -7.00 -14.03
C ARG A 14 7.98 -7.24 -13.77
N ARG A 15 8.66 -7.96 -14.66
CA ARG A 15 10.10 -8.18 -14.57
C ARG A 15 10.90 -6.87 -14.57
N MET A 16 10.54 -5.92 -15.43
CA MET A 16 11.19 -4.59 -15.44
C MET A 16 11.00 -3.87 -14.08
N ILE A 17 9.78 -3.85 -13.55
CA ILE A 17 9.48 -3.21 -12.26
C ILE A 17 10.24 -3.91 -11.13
N PHE A 18 10.20 -5.24 -11.02
CA PHE A 18 10.91 -5.98 -9.99
C PHE A 18 12.42 -5.76 -10.07
N THR A 19 13.01 -5.86 -11.26
CA THR A 19 14.44 -5.60 -11.46
C THR A 19 14.82 -4.17 -11.07
N TRP A 20 13.97 -3.20 -11.39
CA TRP A 20 14.20 -1.81 -10.99
C TRP A 20 14.10 -1.66 -9.47
N CYS A 21 13.07 -2.23 -8.84
CA CYS A 21 12.90 -2.22 -7.39
C CYS A 21 14.09 -2.86 -6.64
N GLN A 22 14.59 -4.00 -7.13
CA GLN A 22 15.75 -4.69 -6.54
C GLN A 22 17.03 -3.85 -6.56
N LYS A 23 17.16 -2.94 -7.53
CA LYS A 23 18.30 -2.01 -7.62
C LYS A 23 18.19 -0.83 -6.66
N GLN A 24 17.01 -0.58 -6.10
CA GLN A 24 16.85 0.49 -5.12
C GLN A 24 17.44 0.05 -3.77
N LYS A 25 17.93 1.03 -3.00
CA LYS A 25 18.41 0.80 -1.62
C LYS A 25 17.24 0.81 -0.62
N ALA A 26 16.16 0.09 -0.94
CA ALA A 26 14.96 0.04 -0.12
C ALA A 26 14.70 -1.40 0.33
N ASP A 27 14.55 -1.61 1.62
CA ASP A 27 14.25 -2.92 2.21
C ASP A 27 12.76 -3.24 2.09
N LEU A 28 11.90 -2.21 2.14
CA LEU A 28 10.44 -2.30 2.02
C LEU A 28 9.94 -1.50 0.81
N ILE A 29 9.06 -2.11 0.02
CA ILE A 29 8.47 -1.49 -1.17
C ILE A 29 6.96 -1.68 -1.16
N PHE A 30 6.24 -0.57 -1.18
CA PHE A 30 4.79 -0.52 -1.26
C PHE A 30 4.37 -0.33 -2.72
N LEU A 31 3.68 -1.32 -3.30
CA LEU A 31 3.15 -1.25 -4.66
C LEU A 31 1.65 -1.02 -4.65
N GLN A 32 1.15 -0.11 -5.48
CA GLN A 32 -0.26 0.14 -5.70
C GLN A 32 -0.64 -0.15 -7.15
N GLU A 33 -1.93 -0.39 -7.40
CA GLU A 33 -2.47 -0.76 -8.71
C GLU A 33 -1.76 -1.99 -9.32
N THR A 34 -1.47 -3.02 -8.51
CA THR A 34 -0.75 -4.20 -9.01
C THR A 34 -1.57 -5.01 -10.01
N HIS A 35 -2.91 -4.97 -9.90
CA HIS A 35 -3.86 -5.82 -10.64
C HIS A 35 -3.57 -7.33 -10.48
N SER A 36 -2.95 -7.73 -9.38
CA SER A 36 -2.56 -9.11 -9.10
C SER A 36 -3.79 -10.03 -8.99
N LYS A 37 -3.61 -11.31 -9.29
CA LYS A 37 -4.62 -12.35 -9.07
C LYS A 37 -4.12 -13.34 -8.04
N LYS A 38 -5.01 -13.90 -7.24
CA LYS A 38 -4.65 -14.88 -6.20
C LYS A 38 -3.86 -16.05 -6.79
N ASP A 39 -4.26 -16.53 -7.96
CA ASP A 39 -3.60 -17.65 -8.66
C ASP A 39 -2.17 -17.34 -9.11
N SER A 40 -1.84 -16.05 -9.28
CA SER A 40 -0.50 -15.61 -9.69
C SER A 40 0.44 -15.29 -8.53
N GLU A 41 -0.02 -15.30 -7.29
CA GLU A 41 0.76 -14.89 -6.12
C GLU A 41 2.05 -15.69 -5.99
N ARG A 42 1.98 -17.02 -6.07
CA ARG A 42 3.15 -17.91 -5.96
C ARG A 42 4.20 -17.61 -7.04
N GLN A 43 3.74 -17.39 -8.28
CA GLN A 43 4.62 -17.05 -9.39
C GLN A 43 5.34 -15.71 -9.13
N TRP A 44 4.59 -14.70 -8.69
CA TRP A 44 5.17 -13.38 -8.45
C TRP A 44 6.16 -13.38 -7.29
N LYS A 45 5.87 -14.12 -6.21
CA LYS A 45 6.83 -14.33 -5.11
C LYS A 45 8.15 -14.93 -5.60
N ASN A 46 8.07 -15.98 -6.43
CA ASN A 46 9.25 -16.60 -7.01
C ASN A 46 10.05 -15.65 -7.91
N GLU A 47 9.35 -14.81 -8.70
CA GLU A 47 9.98 -13.83 -9.57
C GLU A 47 10.63 -12.68 -8.79
N TRP A 48 10.05 -12.29 -7.66
CA TRP A 48 10.60 -11.27 -6.78
C TRP A 48 11.83 -11.75 -6.03
N GLY A 49 11.81 -12.97 -5.53
CA GLY A 49 12.90 -13.60 -4.80
C GLY A 49 13.01 -13.23 -3.33
N GLY A 50 12.14 -12.39 -2.82
CA GLY A 50 11.97 -12.03 -1.41
C GLY A 50 10.53 -12.27 -0.96
N ASP A 51 10.19 -11.87 0.27
CA ASP A 51 8.83 -11.97 0.75
C ASP A 51 7.92 -10.93 0.08
N MET A 52 6.67 -11.31 -0.11
CA MET A 52 5.65 -10.48 -0.73
C MET A 52 4.29 -10.77 -0.10
N ILE A 53 3.66 -9.75 0.44
CA ILE A 53 2.31 -9.83 0.99
C ILE A 53 1.38 -9.01 0.09
N MET A 54 0.28 -9.62 -0.33
CA MET A 54 -0.63 -9.02 -1.31
C MET A 54 -2.05 -8.92 -0.76
N SER A 55 -2.78 -7.89 -1.18
CA SER A 55 -4.22 -7.79 -1.08
C SER A 55 -4.82 -7.88 -2.47
N HIS A 56 -5.63 -8.90 -2.70
CA HIS A 56 -6.15 -9.20 -4.04
C HIS A 56 -7.54 -8.61 -4.31
N GLY A 57 -8.25 -8.07 -3.37
CA GLY A 57 -9.54 -7.41 -3.50
C GLY A 57 -10.49 -7.90 -4.63
N SER A 58 -11.75 -7.66 -4.53
CA SER A 58 -12.75 -8.00 -5.57
C SER A 58 -12.65 -7.10 -6.82
N SER A 59 -12.08 -5.91 -6.69
CA SER A 59 -11.90 -4.96 -7.79
C SER A 59 -10.70 -5.30 -8.67
N ASN A 60 -10.87 -5.29 -9.98
CA ASN A 60 -9.78 -5.57 -10.92
C ASN A 60 -8.74 -4.44 -11.02
N LEU A 61 -9.05 -3.25 -10.53
CA LEU A 61 -8.24 -2.03 -10.73
C LEU A 61 -7.42 -1.61 -9.51
N CYS A 62 -7.79 -2.06 -8.32
CA CYS A 62 -7.07 -1.72 -7.11
C CYS A 62 -5.95 -2.73 -6.87
N ARG A 63 -5.78 -3.21 -5.68
CA ARG A 63 -4.82 -4.21 -5.26
C ARG A 63 -3.45 -3.63 -4.96
N VAL A 64 -3.03 -3.91 -3.77
CA VAL A 64 -1.78 -3.42 -3.22
C VAL A 64 -0.89 -4.58 -2.80
N ALA A 65 0.41 -4.35 -2.74
CA ALA A 65 1.38 -5.33 -2.25
C ALA A 65 2.48 -4.65 -1.45
N ILE A 66 2.98 -5.34 -0.43
CA ILE A 66 4.19 -4.99 0.28
C ILE A 66 5.25 -6.02 -0.06
N LEU A 67 6.38 -5.57 -0.59
CA LEU A 67 7.52 -6.38 -0.95
C LEU A 67 8.64 -6.16 0.04
N PHE A 68 9.24 -7.24 0.47
CA PHE A 68 10.41 -7.26 1.33
C PHE A 68 11.62 -7.72 0.52
N LYS A 69 12.74 -7.06 0.69
CA LYS A 69 13.98 -7.44 0.03
C LYS A 69 14.38 -8.86 0.42
N GLN A 70 14.99 -9.59 -0.48
CA GLN A 70 15.52 -10.92 -0.18
C GLN A 70 16.47 -10.88 1.02
N GLY A 71 16.24 -11.78 1.99
CA GLY A 71 17.02 -11.85 3.22
C GLY A 71 16.74 -10.74 4.23
N PHE A 72 15.66 -9.97 4.04
CA PHE A 72 15.20 -9.02 5.05
C PHE A 72 14.57 -9.76 6.22
N ASP A 73 15.15 -9.58 7.42
CA ASP A 73 14.69 -10.25 8.63
C ASP A 73 13.41 -9.59 9.16
N CYS A 74 12.31 -10.34 9.05
CA CYS A 74 10.98 -9.86 9.41
C CYS A 74 10.06 -11.03 9.77
N THR A 75 9.43 -10.97 10.93
CA THR A 75 8.40 -11.93 11.34
C THR A 75 7.02 -11.32 11.15
N PHE A 76 6.20 -11.95 10.32
CA PHE A 76 4.82 -11.51 10.07
C PHE A 76 3.90 -11.99 11.19
N LEU A 77 3.20 -11.06 11.87
CA LEU A 77 2.34 -11.35 13.02
C LEU A 77 0.87 -11.44 12.62
N SER A 78 0.36 -10.42 11.93
CA SER A 78 -1.02 -10.41 11.45
C SER A 78 -1.16 -9.61 10.16
N LYS A 79 -2.22 -9.90 9.41
CA LYS A 79 -2.53 -9.24 8.15
C LYS A 79 -4.02 -8.90 8.09
N PHE A 80 -4.34 -7.66 7.75
CA PHE A 80 -5.68 -7.23 7.40
C PHE A 80 -5.73 -6.76 5.94
N GLU A 81 -6.66 -7.31 5.17
CA GLU A 81 -6.86 -6.99 3.76
C GLU A 81 -8.20 -6.30 3.54
N ASN A 82 -8.20 -5.20 2.82
CA ASN A 82 -9.44 -4.58 2.38
C ASN A 82 -10.13 -5.44 1.30
N PRO A 83 -11.44 -5.77 1.43
CA PRO A 83 -12.16 -6.56 0.43
C PRO A 83 -12.15 -5.96 -0.99
N LEU A 84 -11.95 -4.66 -1.13
CA LEU A 84 -11.81 -3.97 -2.41
C LEU A 84 -10.36 -3.87 -2.90
N GLY A 85 -9.39 -4.35 -2.10
CA GLY A 85 -7.97 -4.31 -2.44
C GLY A 85 -7.33 -2.92 -2.35
N ARG A 86 -7.93 -1.98 -1.59
CA ARG A 86 -7.47 -0.60 -1.52
C ARG A 86 -6.40 -0.35 -0.46
N TYR A 87 -6.30 -1.19 0.51
CA TYR A 87 -5.24 -1.13 1.51
C TYR A 87 -4.91 -2.51 2.06
N LEU A 88 -3.72 -2.60 2.58
CA LEU A 88 -3.16 -3.74 3.26
C LEU A 88 -2.50 -3.23 4.53
N ILE A 89 -2.89 -3.76 5.68
CA ILE A 89 -2.27 -3.50 6.97
C ILE A 89 -1.56 -4.79 7.39
N LEU A 90 -0.31 -4.67 7.76
CA LEU A 90 0.53 -5.79 8.16
C LEU A 90 1.23 -5.44 9.45
N LYS A 91 1.00 -6.22 10.52
CA LYS A 91 1.82 -6.17 11.73
C LYS A 91 3.02 -7.09 11.57
N ALA A 92 4.18 -6.59 11.85
CA ALA A 92 5.43 -7.31 11.69
C ALA A 92 6.45 -6.93 12.75
N GLU A 93 7.25 -7.89 13.17
CA GLU A 93 8.42 -7.66 14.00
C GLU A 93 9.65 -7.57 13.10
N ILE A 94 10.38 -6.46 13.21
CA ILE A 94 11.59 -6.17 12.44
C ILE A 94 12.69 -5.77 13.44
N LYS A 95 13.73 -6.57 13.57
CA LYS A 95 14.85 -6.32 14.50
C LYS A 95 14.36 -6.03 15.94
N ASP A 96 13.55 -6.92 16.47
CA ASP A 96 12.99 -6.89 17.82
C ASP A 96 12.08 -5.67 18.11
N LYS A 97 11.60 -5.01 17.07
CA LYS A 97 10.62 -3.91 17.14
C LYS A 97 9.35 -4.23 16.39
N LEU A 98 8.22 -3.82 16.96
CA LEU A 98 6.90 -3.98 16.34
C LEU A 98 6.62 -2.83 15.37
N TYR A 99 6.19 -3.17 14.18
CA TYR A 99 5.80 -2.24 13.14
C TYR A 99 4.40 -2.55 12.60
N VAL A 100 3.65 -1.50 12.31
CA VAL A 100 2.42 -1.57 11.51
C VAL A 100 2.70 -0.95 10.15
N LEU A 101 2.74 -1.79 9.12
CA LEU A 101 2.99 -1.39 7.75
C LEU A 101 1.65 -1.22 7.03
N ILE A 102 1.36 -0.03 6.54
CA ILE A 102 0.09 0.30 5.91
C ILE A 102 0.34 0.74 4.47
N ASN A 103 -0.12 -0.07 3.51
CA ASN A 103 -0.07 0.27 2.09
C ASN A 103 -1.46 0.69 1.61
N ILE A 104 -1.59 1.91 1.07
CA ILE A 104 -2.85 2.53 0.69
C ILE A 104 -2.89 2.80 -0.82
N TYR A 105 -4.04 2.51 -1.43
CA TYR A 105 -4.46 3.04 -2.72
C TYR A 105 -5.81 3.73 -2.57
N ALA A 106 -5.80 5.02 -2.30
CA ALA A 106 -7.00 5.79 -2.03
C ALA A 106 -7.92 5.88 -3.27
N PRO A 107 -9.24 6.00 -3.07
CA PRO A 107 -10.17 6.23 -4.18
C PRO A 107 -9.85 7.51 -4.94
N ASN A 108 -10.16 7.50 -6.24
CA ASN A 108 -10.08 8.67 -7.11
C ASN A 108 -11.45 9.26 -7.45
N LYS A 109 -12.57 8.60 -7.04
CA LYS A 109 -13.95 9.06 -7.25
C LYS A 109 -14.47 9.79 -6.02
N ASP A 110 -15.14 10.92 -6.21
CA ASP A 110 -15.57 11.81 -5.14
C ASP A 110 -16.42 11.14 -4.05
N LYS A 111 -17.34 10.24 -4.42
CA LYS A 111 -18.20 9.54 -3.46
C LYS A 111 -17.40 8.65 -2.49
N ASP A 112 -16.39 7.97 -2.99
CA ASP A 112 -15.58 7.04 -2.20
C ASP A 112 -14.52 7.77 -1.36
N ILE A 113 -14.11 8.97 -1.80
CA ILE A 113 -13.11 9.81 -1.12
C ILE A 113 -13.63 10.26 0.25
N ILE A 114 -14.92 10.58 0.36
CA ILE A 114 -15.51 11.09 1.61
C ILE A 114 -15.55 10.02 2.71
N THR A 115 -15.82 8.79 2.34
CA THR A 115 -16.00 7.68 3.31
C THR A 115 -14.71 6.93 3.62
N PHE A 116 -13.75 6.96 2.71
CA PHE A 116 -12.51 6.19 2.83
C PHE A 116 -11.68 6.53 4.09
N PRO A 117 -11.46 7.81 4.45
CA PRO A 117 -10.69 8.16 5.65
C PRO A 117 -11.34 7.65 6.93
N ASN A 118 -12.65 7.78 7.06
CA ASN A 118 -13.39 7.32 8.23
C ASN A 118 -13.33 5.79 8.36
N ASN A 119 -13.47 5.07 7.25
CA ASN A 119 -13.35 3.62 7.24
C ASN A 119 -11.94 3.18 7.64
N LEU A 120 -10.91 3.85 7.13
CA LEU A 120 -9.52 3.55 7.50
C LEU A 120 -9.27 3.82 8.99
N ARG A 121 -9.71 4.96 9.51
CA ARG A 121 -9.60 5.30 10.93
C ARG A 121 -10.27 4.26 11.81
N THR A 122 -11.51 3.86 11.51
CA THR A 122 -12.25 2.86 12.28
C THR A 122 -11.49 1.54 12.33
N ILE A 123 -10.88 1.12 11.23
CA ILE A 123 -10.13 -0.13 11.18
C ILE A 123 -8.85 -0.03 12.00
N LEU A 124 -8.11 1.06 11.90
CA LEU A 124 -6.89 1.26 12.68
C LEU A 124 -7.19 1.32 14.19
N GLN A 125 -8.31 1.92 14.58
CA GLN A 125 -8.78 1.91 15.97
C GLN A 125 -9.17 0.49 16.44
N ASN A 126 -9.81 -0.31 15.59
CA ASN A 126 -10.20 -1.68 15.94
C ASN A 126 -9.01 -2.64 16.02
N GLU A 127 -7.93 -2.38 15.31
CA GLU A 127 -6.70 -3.19 15.35
C GLU A 127 -5.90 -2.98 16.65
N ASN A 128 -6.39 -2.15 17.60
CA ASN A 128 -5.73 -1.88 18.87
C ASN A 128 -4.22 -1.64 18.68
N LEU A 129 -3.90 -0.64 17.88
CA LEU A 129 -2.51 -0.21 17.69
C LEU A 129 -2.02 0.30 19.05
N GLY A 130 -1.10 -0.44 19.67
CA GLY A 130 -0.51 -0.06 20.94
C GLY A 130 0.44 1.12 20.80
N ASP A 131 0.69 1.82 21.90
CA ASP A 131 1.66 2.93 21.94
C ASP A 131 3.11 2.48 21.68
N GLU A 132 3.36 1.17 21.62
CA GLU A 132 4.68 0.57 21.40
C GLU A 132 4.98 0.23 19.93
N GLU A 133 4.02 0.41 19.02
CA GLU A 133 4.15 0.05 17.60
C GLU A 133 4.53 1.26 16.75
N ASP A 134 5.63 1.16 16.02
CA ASP A 134 5.99 2.15 14.99
C ASP A 134 5.13 1.97 13.74
N ILE A 135 4.52 3.04 13.24
CA ILE A 135 3.65 3.00 12.05
C ILE A 135 4.42 3.49 10.83
N ILE A 136 4.41 2.70 9.75
CA ILE A 136 4.94 3.09 8.44
C ILE A 136 3.80 3.08 7.43
N ILE A 137 3.43 4.27 6.96
CA ILE A 137 2.39 4.44 5.94
C ILE A 137 3.02 4.77 4.59
N GLY A 138 2.63 4.03 3.56
CA GLY A 138 3.00 4.32 2.18
C GLY A 138 1.82 4.11 1.25
N GLY A 139 1.80 4.77 0.10
CA GLY A 139 0.71 4.56 -0.82
C GLY A 139 0.54 5.63 -1.88
N ASP A 140 -0.50 5.44 -2.68
CA ASP A 140 -1.05 6.43 -3.60
C ASP A 140 -2.35 6.99 -2.99
N PHE A 141 -2.26 8.18 -2.43
CA PHE A 141 -3.39 8.82 -1.74
C PHE A 141 -4.37 9.49 -2.71
N ASN A 142 -4.08 9.53 -4.00
CA ASN A 142 -4.89 10.20 -5.03
C ASN A 142 -5.27 11.65 -4.67
N CYS A 143 -4.42 12.31 -3.88
CA CYS A 143 -4.64 13.62 -3.31
C CYS A 143 -3.31 14.38 -3.34
N PRO A 144 -3.20 15.48 -4.09
CA PRO A 144 -1.99 16.28 -4.06
C PRO A 144 -1.84 16.92 -2.67
N PRO A 145 -0.69 16.76 -2.00
CA PRO A 145 -0.45 17.37 -0.69
C PRO A 145 -0.50 18.91 -0.76
N ASN A 146 -0.12 19.49 -1.90
CA ASN A 146 -0.25 20.92 -2.16
C ASN A 146 -0.91 21.14 -3.53
N PRO A 147 -2.19 21.61 -3.57
CA PRO A 147 -2.92 21.72 -4.83
C PRO A 147 -2.31 22.68 -5.87
N SER A 148 -1.57 23.70 -5.43
CA SER A 148 -1.07 24.76 -6.31
C SER A 148 0.08 24.33 -7.24
N PRO A 149 1.16 23.65 -6.75
CA PRO A 149 2.24 23.20 -7.62
C PRO A 149 1.94 21.87 -8.34
N ASP A 150 1.11 21.00 -7.75
CA ASP A 150 0.98 19.59 -8.19
C ASP A 150 -0.15 19.37 -9.20
N LYS A 151 -1.00 20.38 -9.46
CA LYS A 151 -2.15 20.23 -10.35
C LYS A 151 -2.26 21.34 -11.37
N LYS A 152 -2.11 21.00 -12.65
CA LYS A 152 -2.48 21.89 -13.78
C LYS A 152 -3.85 21.48 -14.32
N GLY A 153 -4.88 22.32 -14.06
CA GLY A 153 -6.25 22.14 -14.55
C GLY A 153 -7.16 21.25 -13.70
N GLY A 154 -8.47 21.34 -13.93
CA GLY A 154 -9.54 20.64 -13.20
C GLY A 154 -10.01 21.33 -11.93
N THR A 155 -11.19 20.95 -11.41
CA THR A 155 -11.78 21.49 -10.18
C THR A 155 -10.96 21.04 -8.95
N MET A 156 -10.54 22.01 -8.15
CA MET A 156 -9.89 21.75 -6.85
C MET A 156 -10.97 21.44 -5.81
N LEU A 157 -11.21 20.18 -5.51
CA LEU A 157 -11.88 19.80 -4.27
C LEU A 157 -10.83 19.69 -3.18
N PRO A 158 -10.96 20.41 -2.06
CA PRO A 158 -10.04 20.25 -0.94
C PRO A 158 -10.20 18.85 -0.33
N ARG A 159 -9.22 18.01 -0.51
CA ARG A 159 -9.20 16.65 0.07
C ARG A 159 -8.59 16.66 1.48
N LYS A 160 -8.95 17.69 2.27
CA LYS A 160 -8.48 17.87 3.65
C LYS A 160 -8.64 16.59 4.50
N SER A 161 -9.76 15.88 4.35
CA SER A 161 -10.10 14.73 5.18
C SER A 161 -9.11 13.55 5.09
N VAL A 162 -8.46 13.33 3.95
CA VAL A 162 -7.45 12.26 3.81
C VAL A 162 -6.16 12.66 4.52
N ILE A 163 -5.72 13.91 4.36
CA ILE A 163 -4.53 14.45 5.01
C ILE A 163 -4.74 14.49 6.52
N GLU A 164 -5.88 15.04 6.98
CA GLU A 164 -6.23 15.09 8.41
C GLU A 164 -6.31 13.70 9.05
N THR A 165 -6.74 12.67 8.30
CA THR A 165 -6.74 11.30 8.84
C THR A 165 -5.33 10.75 8.99
N ILE A 166 -4.42 11.06 8.09
CA ILE A 166 -3.02 10.64 8.18
C ILE A 166 -2.30 11.40 9.30
N ASP A 167 -2.56 12.69 9.45
CA ASP A 167 -1.97 13.53 10.49
C ASP A 167 -2.49 13.19 11.91
N CYS A 168 -3.57 12.40 12.01
CA CYS A 168 -4.14 11.91 13.27
C CYS A 168 -3.77 10.46 13.60
N LEU A 169 -2.91 9.83 12.80
CA LEU A 169 -2.36 8.50 13.03
C LEU A 169 -0.94 8.58 13.57
#